data_f719172241b2bd8aa9417aaeb40219ff
#
_entry.id   f719172241b2bd8aa9417aaeb40219ff
#
_cell.length_a   1.000
_cell.length_b   1.000
_cell.length_c   1.000
_cell.angle_alpha   90.00
_cell.angle_beta   90.00
_cell.angle_gamma   90.00
#
_symmetry.space_group_name_H-M   'P 1'
#
loop_
_entity.id
_entity.type
_entity.pdbx_description
1 polymer ?
#
loop_
_entity_poly.entity_id
_entity_poly.type
_entity_poly.pdbx_seq_one_letter_code
_entity_poly.pdbx_strand_id
1 'polypeptide(L)'
;YPTSKPATVESLKNHFDDDLDLSKIYRYLDKLSDHQHEIVQDISVRHTAKLFGGNIGVLFYDVTTLYFEADYEDDLRKTGFSKEGRHSNPQIILGLLVSLGGYPLAYCIHEGNKYEGHTMLPTINEFVSKYGLENFVVVADSGLMNNANIAELEAHGYKYIIGAKIKNESQEVKNWILEQPKQDCHMVEYDKGVGRRLLVGYTDDRAKKDAYNREKGIRRLEKAYKHGALTKGNINKRGYNKFLSMDGEVKVAINYDRIADDSKWDGLKGYLTNTDIPIQDVYAAYHNLWHVERSITR
;
A
#
# COMPACT_ATOMS: atom_id res chain seq x y z
N TYR A 1 10.48 -11.57 23.90
CA TYR A 1 9.89 -10.36 24.48
C TYR A 1 10.46 -9.14 23.76
N PRO A 2 9.73 -8.55 22.79
CA PRO A 2 10.17 -7.30 22.20
C PRO A 2 10.12 -6.20 23.28
N THR A 3 11.28 -5.61 23.56
CA THR A 3 11.40 -4.58 24.59
C THR A 3 12.53 -3.59 24.22
N SER A 4 12.75 -2.54 25.00
CA SER A 4 13.85 -1.61 24.78
C SER A 4 15.22 -2.30 24.97
N LYS A 5 16.28 -1.78 24.37
CA LYS A 5 17.63 -2.35 24.50
C LYS A 5 18.09 -2.43 25.97
N PRO A 6 17.88 -1.38 26.81
CA PRO A 6 18.18 -1.50 28.26
C PRO A 6 17.39 -2.62 28.95
N ALA A 7 16.07 -2.70 28.69
CA ALA A 7 15.24 -3.75 29.27
C ALA A 7 15.60 -5.17 28.76
N THR A 8 16.11 -5.27 27.51
CA THR A 8 16.65 -6.52 26.97
C THR A 8 17.88 -6.97 27.76
N VAL A 9 18.82 -6.07 28.07
CA VAL A 9 20.00 -6.35 28.88
C VAL A 9 19.58 -6.84 30.27
N GLU A 10 18.65 -6.14 30.91
CA GLU A 10 18.13 -6.53 32.22
C GLU A 10 17.46 -7.92 32.19
N SER A 11 16.67 -8.18 31.14
CA SER A 11 16.03 -9.49 30.95
C SER A 11 17.05 -10.62 30.74
N LEU A 12 18.10 -10.38 29.97
CA LEU A 12 19.18 -11.35 29.76
C LEU A 12 19.91 -11.67 31.06
N LYS A 13 20.22 -10.65 31.85
CA LYS A 13 20.83 -10.82 33.16
C LYS A 13 19.94 -11.62 34.09
N ASN A 14 18.65 -11.29 34.17
CA ASN A 14 17.72 -11.89 35.13
C ASN A 14 17.31 -13.32 34.78
N HIS A 15 17.27 -13.68 33.49
CA HIS A 15 16.77 -14.98 33.07
C HIS A 15 17.85 -15.93 32.53
N PHE A 16 18.99 -15.40 32.10
CA PHE A 16 20.04 -16.20 31.47
C PHE A 16 21.42 -16.01 32.12
N ASP A 17 21.50 -15.20 33.19
CA ASP A 17 22.75 -14.84 33.87
C ASP A 17 23.81 -14.28 32.91
N ASP A 18 23.36 -13.59 31.86
CA ASP A 18 24.21 -12.96 30.82
C ASP A 18 24.35 -11.47 31.14
N ASP A 19 25.53 -11.06 31.56
CA ASP A 19 25.87 -9.67 31.92
C ASP A 19 26.39 -8.92 30.66
N LEU A 20 25.50 -8.72 29.69
CA LEU A 20 25.80 -8.02 28.47
C LEU A 20 25.83 -6.49 28.69
N ASP A 21 26.94 -5.87 28.29
CA ASP A 21 27.06 -4.41 28.31
C ASP A 21 26.18 -3.76 27.23
N LEU A 22 25.30 -2.83 27.62
CA LEU A 22 24.42 -2.09 26.72
C LEU A 22 25.19 -1.40 25.58
N SER A 23 26.41 -0.90 25.83
CA SER A 23 27.23 -0.25 24.81
C SER A 23 27.68 -1.22 23.70
N LYS A 24 27.78 -2.53 24.01
CA LYS A 24 28.06 -3.55 22.99
C LYS A 24 26.89 -3.72 22.04
N ILE A 25 25.64 -3.63 22.54
CA ILE A 25 24.45 -3.70 21.70
C ILE A 25 24.43 -2.52 20.73
N TYR A 26 24.66 -1.29 21.20
CA TYR A 26 24.66 -0.11 20.32
C TYR A 26 25.77 -0.18 19.28
N ARG A 27 27.01 -0.53 19.65
CA ARG A 27 28.13 -0.73 18.70
C ARG A 27 27.81 -1.82 17.66
N TYR A 28 27.09 -2.86 18.05
CA TYR A 28 26.68 -3.89 17.11
C TYR A 28 25.60 -3.38 16.13
N LEU A 29 24.66 -2.55 16.61
CA LEU A 29 23.66 -1.91 15.73
C LEU A 29 24.32 -0.95 14.75
N ASP A 30 25.30 -0.16 15.16
CA ASP A 30 26.10 0.70 14.27
C ASP A 30 26.79 -0.14 13.18
N LYS A 31 27.44 -1.24 13.57
CA LYS A 31 28.06 -2.16 12.64
C LYS A 31 27.06 -2.80 11.66
N LEU A 32 25.84 -3.12 12.11
CA LEU A 32 24.77 -3.62 11.26
C LEU A 32 24.33 -2.56 10.24
N SER A 33 24.18 -1.31 10.68
CA SER A 33 23.81 -0.19 9.82
C SER A 33 24.86 0.09 8.75
N ASP A 34 26.14 0.18 9.14
CA ASP A 34 27.21 0.68 8.28
C ASP A 34 27.74 -0.37 7.30
N HIS A 35 27.74 -1.64 7.67
CA HIS A 35 28.50 -2.65 6.93
C HIS A 35 27.75 -3.95 6.62
N GLN A 36 26.62 -4.23 7.26
CA GLN A 36 25.97 -5.53 7.12
C GLN A 36 24.66 -5.49 6.34
N HIS A 37 24.07 -4.32 6.11
CA HIS A 37 22.84 -4.19 5.36
C HIS A 37 22.95 -4.84 3.97
N GLU A 38 23.98 -4.49 3.19
CA GLU A 38 24.20 -5.04 1.85
C GLU A 38 24.47 -6.54 1.89
N ILE A 39 25.26 -7.01 2.86
CA ILE A 39 25.58 -8.44 3.01
C ILE A 39 24.31 -9.25 3.28
N VAL A 40 23.46 -8.77 4.19
CA VAL A 40 22.19 -9.42 4.52
C VAL A 40 21.25 -9.44 3.32
N GLN A 41 21.17 -8.31 2.59
CA GLN A 41 20.40 -8.22 1.36
C GLN A 41 20.88 -9.22 0.30
N ASP A 42 22.19 -9.30 0.08
CA ASP A 42 22.79 -10.25 -0.88
C ASP A 42 22.54 -11.72 -0.50
N ILE A 43 22.60 -12.04 0.78
CA ILE A 43 22.29 -13.39 1.28
C ILE A 43 20.80 -13.69 1.01
N SER A 44 19.91 -12.77 1.34
CA SER A 44 18.47 -12.93 1.14
C SER A 44 18.12 -13.13 -0.35
N VAL A 45 18.67 -12.29 -1.22
CA VAL A 45 18.44 -12.37 -2.67
C VAL A 45 18.97 -13.69 -3.24
N ARG A 46 20.21 -14.09 -2.92
CA ARG A 46 20.81 -15.34 -3.40
C ARG A 46 20.04 -16.56 -2.90
N HIS A 47 19.64 -16.55 -1.63
CA HIS A 47 18.82 -17.63 -1.07
C HIS A 47 17.47 -17.74 -1.79
N THR A 48 16.78 -16.62 -1.97
CA THR A 48 15.49 -16.56 -2.64
C THR A 48 15.59 -16.99 -4.10
N ALA A 49 16.56 -16.49 -4.84
CA ALA A 49 16.80 -16.92 -6.22
C ALA A 49 17.02 -18.45 -6.32
N LYS A 50 17.83 -19.01 -5.40
CA LYS A 50 18.02 -20.48 -5.35
C LYS A 50 16.73 -21.26 -5.12
N LEU A 51 15.84 -20.75 -4.26
CA LEU A 51 14.53 -21.40 -4.00
C LEU A 51 13.62 -21.41 -5.23
N PHE A 52 13.74 -20.38 -6.08
CA PHE A 52 12.92 -20.20 -7.29
C PHE A 52 13.64 -20.60 -8.59
N GLY A 53 14.63 -21.44 -8.52
CA GLY A 53 15.32 -21.97 -9.72
C GLY A 53 16.22 -20.96 -10.43
N GLY A 54 16.70 -19.96 -9.73
CA GLY A 54 17.64 -18.95 -10.22
C GLY A 54 17.03 -17.63 -10.67
N ASN A 55 15.70 -17.52 -10.69
CA ASN A 55 15.01 -16.31 -11.14
C ASN A 55 14.01 -15.77 -10.10
N ILE A 56 13.98 -14.45 -9.94
CA ILE A 56 12.99 -13.74 -9.13
C ILE A 56 11.99 -13.08 -10.11
N GLY A 57 10.93 -13.84 -10.45
CA GLY A 57 9.96 -13.43 -11.47
C GLY A 57 8.91 -12.43 -10.99
N VAL A 58 8.76 -12.19 -9.68
CA VAL A 58 7.78 -11.26 -9.12
C VAL A 58 8.39 -10.45 -8.01
N LEU A 59 8.19 -9.14 -8.08
CA LEU A 59 8.58 -8.15 -7.08
C LEU A 59 7.34 -7.48 -6.51
N PHE A 60 6.98 -7.80 -5.29
CA PHE A 60 5.96 -7.08 -4.53
C PHE A 60 6.60 -5.89 -3.83
N TYR A 61 6.01 -4.71 -3.99
CA TYR A 61 6.45 -3.52 -3.30
C TYR A 61 5.29 -2.88 -2.54
N ASP A 62 5.52 -2.60 -1.28
CA ASP A 62 4.62 -1.81 -0.46
C ASP A 62 5.38 -0.97 0.55
N VAL A 63 4.71 0.00 1.14
CA VAL A 63 5.28 0.88 2.15
C VAL A 63 4.45 0.88 3.42
N THR A 64 5.14 1.02 4.53
CA THR A 64 4.52 1.27 5.83
C THR A 64 5.12 2.51 6.49
N THR A 65 4.35 3.13 7.36
CA THR A 65 4.79 4.28 8.15
C THR A 65 5.10 3.82 9.56
N LEU A 66 6.31 4.10 10.03
CA LEU A 66 6.73 3.84 11.41
C LEU A 66 6.80 5.17 12.16
N TYR A 67 6.04 5.27 13.26
CA TYR A 67 5.94 6.46 14.09
C TYR A 67 6.90 6.38 15.27
N PHE A 68 7.42 7.53 15.66
CA PHE A 68 8.25 7.68 16.83
C PHE A 68 7.54 8.50 17.90
N GLU A 69 7.58 8.04 19.13
CA GLU A 69 7.12 8.82 20.28
C GLU A 69 8.24 9.77 20.72
N ALA A 70 8.48 10.78 19.90
CA ALA A 70 9.50 11.81 20.11
C ALA A 70 8.92 13.18 19.73
N ASP A 71 9.39 14.22 20.39
CA ASP A 71 8.92 15.61 20.19
C ASP A 71 9.77 16.39 19.19
N TYR A 72 10.79 15.78 18.58
CA TYR A 72 11.71 16.44 17.67
C TYR A 72 11.89 15.67 16.38
N GLU A 73 12.08 16.41 15.32
CA GLU A 73 12.43 15.90 13.99
C GLU A 73 13.96 15.86 13.80
N ASP A 74 14.41 14.99 12.90
CA ASP A 74 15.76 15.00 12.37
C ASP A 74 15.72 14.91 10.83
N ASP A 75 16.83 14.60 10.19
CA ASP A 75 16.90 14.55 8.73
C ASP A 75 15.99 13.46 8.12
N LEU A 76 15.72 12.39 8.86
CA LEU A 76 14.95 11.24 8.40
C LEU A 76 13.55 11.19 9.03
N ARG A 77 13.47 11.42 10.35
CA ARG A 77 12.21 11.42 11.09
C ARG A 77 11.52 12.76 10.94
N LYS A 78 10.50 12.83 10.08
CA LYS A 78 9.72 14.03 9.78
C LYS A 78 8.25 13.79 10.10
N THR A 79 7.54 14.85 10.49
CA THR A 79 6.09 14.82 10.55
C THR A 79 5.52 14.78 9.13
N GLY A 80 4.47 13.97 8.92
CA GLY A 80 3.92 13.75 7.60
C GLY A 80 2.45 13.37 7.61
N PHE A 81 1.98 12.90 6.48
CA PHE A 81 0.61 12.40 6.37
C PHE A 81 0.46 11.11 7.17
N SER A 82 -0.48 11.11 8.12
CA SER A 82 -0.80 9.93 8.93
C SER A 82 -2.18 9.39 8.59
N LYS A 83 -2.25 8.12 8.20
CA LYS A 83 -3.52 7.39 8.02
C LYS A 83 -4.22 7.11 9.35
N GLU A 84 -3.44 7.12 10.46
CA GLU A 84 -3.90 6.84 11.82
C GLU A 84 -4.23 8.10 12.64
N GLY A 85 -4.06 9.29 12.05
CA GLY A 85 -4.33 10.56 12.72
C GLY A 85 -3.18 11.05 13.63
N ARG A 86 -1.99 10.45 13.55
CA ARG A 86 -0.81 10.79 14.34
C ARG A 86 0.04 11.88 13.67
N HIS A 87 -0.58 13.01 13.32
CA HIS A 87 0.07 14.07 12.53
C HIS A 87 1.18 14.82 13.26
N SER A 88 1.24 14.75 14.58
CA SER A 88 2.27 15.39 15.41
C SER A 88 3.48 14.51 15.70
N ASN A 89 3.40 13.21 15.42
CA ASN A 89 4.50 12.29 15.67
C ASN A 89 5.46 12.27 14.47
N PRO A 90 6.77 12.44 14.67
CA PRO A 90 7.76 12.14 13.65
C PRO A 90 7.66 10.70 13.19
N GLN A 91 7.83 10.49 11.92
CA GLN A 91 7.68 9.19 11.26
C GLN A 91 8.78 8.97 10.21
N ILE A 92 8.94 7.74 9.78
CA ILE A 92 9.68 7.36 8.58
C ILE A 92 8.78 6.53 7.68
N ILE A 93 9.10 6.47 6.40
CA ILE A 93 8.46 5.58 5.45
C ILE A 93 9.43 4.44 5.16
N LEU A 94 9.02 3.22 5.50
CA LEU A 94 9.72 1.99 5.20
C LEU A 94 9.11 1.35 3.96
N GLY A 95 9.88 1.27 2.88
CA GLY A 95 9.53 0.51 1.68
C GLY A 95 10.16 -0.88 1.75
N LEU A 96 9.41 -1.90 1.33
CA LEU A 96 9.87 -3.29 1.34
C LEU A 96 9.62 -3.93 -0.02
N LEU A 97 10.67 -4.56 -0.58
CA LEU A 97 10.61 -5.47 -1.72
C LEU A 97 10.55 -6.91 -1.23
N VAL A 98 9.57 -7.65 -1.73
CA VAL A 98 9.33 -9.03 -1.33
C VAL A 98 9.11 -9.88 -2.59
N SER A 99 9.64 -11.09 -2.61
CA SER A 99 9.39 -12.06 -3.69
C SER A 99 8.11 -12.84 -3.46
N LEU A 100 7.76 -13.67 -4.44
CA LEU A 100 6.71 -14.68 -4.30
C LEU A 100 7.01 -15.55 -3.05
N GLY A 101 5.96 -15.84 -2.26
CA GLY A 101 6.09 -16.59 -1.01
C GLY A 101 6.49 -15.76 0.20
N GLY A 102 6.69 -14.44 0.06
CA GLY A 102 6.91 -13.53 1.18
C GLY A 102 8.37 -13.44 1.65
N TYR A 103 9.34 -13.77 0.79
CA TYR A 103 10.76 -13.62 1.14
C TYR A 103 11.20 -12.17 0.94
N PRO A 104 11.61 -11.43 2.00
CA PRO A 104 12.12 -10.08 1.88
C PRO A 104 13.39 -10.07 1.03
N LEU A 105 13.46 -9.16 0.06
CA LEU A 105 14.58 -9.01 -0.86
C LEU A 105 15.43 -7.78 -0.54
N ALA A 106 14.76 -6.65 -0.34
CA ALA A 106 15.38 -5.38 -0.03
C ALA A 106 14.42 -4.50 0.76
N TYR A 107 14.95 -3.56 1.50
CA TYR A 107 14.18 -2.49 2.11
C TYR A 107 14.82 -1.14 1.82
N CYS A 108 14.03 -0.09 1.90
CA CYS A 108 14.50 1.29 1.85
C CYS A 108 13.79 2.12 2.92
N ILE A 109 14.50 3.11 3.44
CA ILE A 109 13.96 4.03 4.43
C ILE A 109 13.96 5.43 3.83
N HIS A 110 12.80 6.10 3.90
CA HIS A 110 12.63 7.44 3.39
C HIS A 110 12.17 8.39 4.50
N GLU A 111 12.40 9.68 4.27
CA GLU A 111 11.91 10.76 5.13
C GLU A 111 10.39 10.63 5.34
N GLY A 112 9.94 10.89 6.56
CA GLY A 112 8.55 10.69 6.95
C GLY A 112 7.52 11.57 6.23
N ASN A 113 7.93 12.68 5.64
CA ASN A 113 7.10 13.58 4.85
C ASN A 113 7.14 13.29 3.34
N LYS A 114 7.93 12.31 2.89
CA LYS A 114 8.01 11.96 1.46
C LYS A 114 6.70 11.36 0.98
N TYR A 115 6.29 11.71 -0.23
CA TYR A 115 5.11 11.10 -0.84
C TYR A 115 5.40 9.63 -1.20
N GLU A 116 4.57 8.70 -0.69
CA GLU A 116 4.74 7.25 -0.88
C GLU A 116 4.95 6.85 -2.35
N GLY A 117 4.26 7.51 -3.28
CA GLY A 117 4.39 7.24 -4.72
C GLY A 117 5.76 7.57 -5.33
N HIS A 118 6.62 8.32 -4.63
CA HIS A 118 7.98 8.62 -5.09
C HIS A 118 9.03 7.65 -4.55
N THR A 119 8.65 6.63 -3.80
CA THR A 119 9.57 5.70 -3.15
C THR A 119 9.82 4.45 -3.98
N MET A 120 8.83 3.99 -4.72
CA MET A 120 8.83 2.68 -5.39
C MET A 120 9.88 2.58 -6.51
N LEU A 121 9.82 3.49 -7.47
CA LEU A 121 10.67 3.39 -8.68
C LEU A 121 12.17 3.48 -8.39
N PRO A 122 12.65 4.44 -7.57
CA PRO A 122 14.06 4.45 -7.20
C PRO A 122 14.52 3.14 -6.57
N THR A 123 13.70 2.57 -5.67
CA THR A 123 14.01 1.30 -5.00
C THR A 123 14.08 0.13 -5.97
N ILE A 124 13.10 0.03 -6.88
CA ILE A 124 13.07 -1.04 -7.88
C ILE A 124 14.24 -0.90 -8.86
N ASN A 125 14.51 0.30 -9.37
CA ASN A 125 15.57 0.55 -10.32
C ASN A 125 16.95 0.21 -9.74
N GLU A 126 17.22 0.63 -8.51
CA GLU A 126 18.44 0.28 -7.79
C GLU A 126 18.57 -1.24 -7.62
N PHE A 127 17.52 -1.90 -7.18
CA PHE A 127 17.49 -3.33 -6.95
C PHE A 127 17.70 -4.13 -8.26
N VAL A 128 16.96 -3.78 -9.31
CA VAL A 128 17.07 -4.41 -10.63
C VAL A 128 18.47 -4.23 -11.21
N SER A 129 19.03 -3.02 -11.13
CA SER A 129 20.38 -2.73 -11.61
C SER A 129 21.44 -3.50 -10.83
N LYS A 130 21.32 -3.56 -9.50
CA LYS A 130 22.29 -4.24 -8.62
C LYS A 130 22.35 -5.75 -8.86
N TYR A 131 21.21 -6.39 -9.09
CA TYR A 131 21.11 -7.85 -9.22
C TYR A 131 20.93 -8.36 -10.64
N GLY A 132 20.90 -7.46 -11.63
CA GLY A 132 20.75 -7.82 -13.04
C GLY A 132 19.46 -8.59 -13.33
N LEU A 133 18.34 -8.19 -12.71
CA LEU A 133 17.08 -8.90 -12.88
C LEU A 133 16.46 -8.67 -14.25
N GLU A 134 16.05 -9.74 -14.89
CA GLU A 134 15.33 -9.75 -16.15
C GLU A 134 14.00 -10.49 -15.99
N ASN A 135 13.01 -10.16 -16.84
CA ASN A 135 11.73 -10.89 -16.91
C ASN A 135 10.98 -11.01 -15.57
N PHE A 136 10.82 -9.90 -14.88
CA PHE A 136 10.04 -9.81 -13.64
C PHE A 136 8.78 -8.98 -13.82
N VAL A 137 7.83 -9.14 -12.90
CA VAL A 137 6.59 -8.36 -12.82
C VAL A 137 6.56 -7.61 -11.49
N VAL A 138 6.35 -6.30 -11.55
CA VAL A 138 6.15 -5.44 -10.37
C VAL A 138 4.69 -5.50 -9.94
N VAL A 139 4.44 -5.84 -8.68
CA VAL A 139 3.10 -5.84 -8.10
C VAL A 139 3.04 -4.82 -6.98
N ALA A 140 2.11 -3.85 -7.09
CA ALA A 140 1.97 -2.77 -6.11
C ALA A 140 0.52 -2.31 -5.93
N ASP A 141 0.23 -1.68 -4.76
CA ASP A 141 -1.11 -1.16 -4.51
C ASP A 141 -1.37 0.17 -5.26
N SER A 142 -2.65 0.45 -5.46
CA SER A 142 -3.14 1.67 -6.13
C SER A 142 -2.72 2.98 -5.43
N GLY A 143 -2.40 2.93 -4.15
CA GLY A 143 -1.92 4.07 -3.37
C GLY A 143 -0.58 4.61 -3.85
N LEU A 144 0.31 3.71 -4.27
CA LEU A 144 1.66 4.02 -4.74
C LEU A 144 1.69 4.51 -6.19
N MET A 145 0.59 4.36 -6.94
CA MET A 145 0.59 4.55 -8.38
C MET A 145 -0.11 5.84 -8.82
N ASN A 146 0.56 6.52 -9.70
CA ASN A 146 0.07 7.64 -10.49
C ASN A 146 0.48 7.46 -11.97
N ASN A 147 -0.02 8.29 -12.87
CA ASN A 147 0.26 8.17 -14.29
C ASN A 147 1.76 8.33 -14.64
N ALA A 148 2.49 9.14 -13.87
CA ALA A 148 3.93 9.33 -14.07
C ALA A 148 4.69 8.04 -13.72
N ASN A 149 4.36 7.39 -12.60
CA ASN A 149 4.98 6.12 -12.22
C ASN A 149 4.71 5.01 -13.23
N ILE A 150 3.48 4.95 -13.79
CA ILE A 150 3.13 3.99 -14.84
C ILE A 150 3.96 4.24 -16.10
N ALA A 151 4.05 5.49 -16.55
CA ALA A 151 4.84 5.86 -17.72
C ALA A 151 6.34 5.53 -17.53
N GLU A 152 6.86 5.70 -16.32
CA GLU A 152 8.25 5.39 -16.00
C GLU A 152 8.51 3.88 -15.95
N LEU A 153 7.60 3.07 -15.38
CA LEU A 153 7.68 1.60 -15.46
C LEU A 153 7.74 1.12 -16.92
N GLU A 154 6.89 1.69 -17.77
CA GLU A 154 6.83 1.36 -19.21
C GLU A 154 8.08 1.82 -19.97
N ALA A 155 8.60 3.00 -19.64
CA ALA A 155 9.84 3.51 -20.24
C ALA A 155 11.05 2.60 -19.94
N HIS A 156 11.06 1.96 -18.76
CA HIS A 156 12.07 0.95 -18.40
C HIS A 156 11.76 -0.46 -18.94
N GLY A 157 10.62 -0.63 -19.63
CA GLY A 157 10.20 -1.95 -20.13
C GLY A 157 9.70 -2.90 -19.04
N TYR A 158 9.41 -2.41 -17.84
CA TYR A 158 8.96 -3.25 -16.74
C TYR A 158 7.52 -3.72 -16.92
N LYS A 159 7.29 -4.98 -16.64
CA LYS A 159 5.93 -5.53 -16.54
C LYS A 159 5.37 -5.25 -15.16
N TYR A 160 4.06 -4.97 -15.07
CA TYR A 160 3.43 -4.61 -13.81
C TYR A 160 2.01 -5.15 -13.67
N ILE A 161 1.58 -5.31 -12.42
CA ILE A 161 0.20 -5.55 -11.98
C ILE A 161 -0.06 -4.60 -10.81
N ILE A 162 -0.96 -3.65 -10.99
CA ILE A 162 -1.25 -2.61 -9.99
C ILE A 162 -2.74 -2.48 -9.73
N GLY A 163 -3.11 -2.10 -8.51
CA GLY A 163 -4.48 -1.77 -8.19
C GLY A 163 -4.97 -0.55 -8.99
N ALA A 164 -6.10 -0.67 -9.67
CA ALA A 164 -6.68 0.42 -10.46
C ALA A 164 -7.72 1.22 -9.67
N LYS A 165 -7.68 2.56 -9.80
CA LYS A 165 -8.67 3.49 -9.24
C LYS A 165 -9.86 3.61 -10.20
N ILE A 166 -10.65 2.56 -10.38
CA ILE A 166 -11.71 2.44 -11.38
C ILE A 166 -12.75 3.57 -11.34
N LYS A 167 -13.00 4.17 -10.17
CA LYS A 167 -13.89 5.34 -10.03
C LYS A 167 -13.29 6.63 -10.64
N ASN A 168 -11.99 6.65 -10.95
CA ASN A 168 -11.29 7.78 -11.56
C ASN A 168 -11.10 7.62 -13.07
N GLU A 169 -11.57 6.54 -13.66
CA GLU A 169 -11.52 6.28 -15.10
C GLU A 169 -12.38 7.27 -15.91
N SER A 170 -12.20 7.29 -17.23
CA SER A 170 -13.06 8.06 -18.13
C SER A 170 -14.53 7.66 -17.97
N GLN A 171 -15.46 8.52 -18.38
CA GLN A 171 -16.89 8.21 -18.27
C GLN A 171 -17.28 6.98 -19.10
N GLU A 172 -16.66 6.82 -20.27
CA GLU A 172 -16.83 5.65 -21.13
C GLU A 172 -16.45 4.35 -20.38
N VAL A 173 -15.25 4.30 -19.82
CA VAL A 173 -14.76 3.12 -19.06
C VAL A 173 -15.63 2.86 -17.84
N LYS A 174 -16.05 3.91 -17.12
CA LYS A 174 -16.97 3.79 -15.98
C LYS A 174 -18.31 3.19 -16.37
N ASN A 175 -18.89 3.64 -17.47
CA ASN A 175 -20.14 3.10 -17.96
C ASN A 175 -19.98 1.62 -18.32
N TRP A 176 -18.94 1.30 -19.09
CA TRP A 176 -18.62 -0.09 -19.44
C TRP A 176 -18.46 -0.98 -18.20
N ILE A 177 -17.75 -0.51 -17.16
CA ILE A 177 -17.58 -1.28 -15.90
C ILE A 177 -18.93 -1.55 -15.23
N LEU A 178 -19.80 -0.56 -15.16
CA LEU A 178 -21.11 -0.67 -14.48
C LEU A 178 -22.14 -1.50 -15.25
N GLU A 179 -21.95 -1.69 -16.54
CA GLU A 179 -22.76 -2.55 -17.41
C GLU A 179 -22.39 -4.03 -17.29
N GLN A 180 -21.19 -4.34 -16.74
CA GLN A 180 -20.76 -5.73 -16.60
C GLN A 180 -21.60 -6.49 -15.54
N PRO A 181 -21.85 -7.80 -15.77
CA PRO A 181 -22.60 -8.62 -14.82
C PRO A 181 -21.84 -8.71 -13.49
N LYS A 182 -22.53 -8.46 -12.39
CA LYS A 182 -22.03 -8.62 -11.02
C LYS A 182 -22.26 -10.05 -10.55
N GLN A 183 -21.39 -10.95 -10.97
CA GLN A 183 -21.41 -12.34 -10.56
C GLN A 183 -20.18 -12.61 -9.70
N ASP A 184 -20.36 -13.35 -8.61
CA ASP A 184 -19.29 -13.65 -7.66
C ASP A 184 -18.08 -14.30 -8.35
N CYS A 185 -16.89 -13.82 -8.02
CA CYS A 185 -15.61 -14.26 -8.60
C CYS A 185 -15.49 -14.09 -10.12
N HIS A 186 -16.38 -13.33 -10.76
CA HIS A 186 -16.30 -13.04 -12.18
C HIS A 186 -15.37 -11.87 -12.46
N MET A 187 -14.54 -12.01 -13.50
CA MET A 187 -13.61 -10.98 -13.94
C MET A 187 -13.80 -10.69 -15.43
N VAL A 188 -13.73 -9.43 -15.78
CA VAL A 188 -13.82 -8.92 -17.14
C VAL A 188 -12.59 -8.09 -17.48
N GLU A 189 -12.30 -7.97 -18.77
CA GLU A 189 -11.14 -7.25 -19.28
C GLU A 189 -11.59 -6.14 -20.24
N TYR A 190 -10.98 -4.97 -20.07
CA TYR A 190 -11.11 -3.82 -20.96
C TYR A 190 -9.74 -3.48 -21.55
N ASP A 191 -9.62 -3.47 -22.86
CA ASP A 191 -8.40 -3.03 -23.55
C ASP A 191 -8.29 -1.50 -23.48
N LYS A 192 -7.23 -1.02 -22.83
CA LYS A 192 -6.94 0.42 -22.72
C LYS A 192 -6.03 0.93 -23.85
N GLY A 193 -5.67 0.06 -24.79
CA GLY A 193 -4.70 0.35 -25.83
C GLY A 193 -3.25 0.39 -25.33
N VAL A 194 -2.31 0.45 -26.26
CA VAL A 194 -0.86 0.51 -25.99
C VAL A 194 -0.37 -0.65 -25.09
N GLY A 195 -0.98 -1.85 -25.25
CA GLY A 195 -0.64 -3.03 -24.46
C GLY A 195 -1.05 -2.98 -22.98
N ARG A 196 -1.92 -2.04 -22.59
CA ARG A 196 -2.48 -1.95 -21.24
C ARG A 196 -3.85 -2.61 -21.19
N ARG A 197 -4.08 -3.40 -20.16
CA ARG A 197 -5.34 -4.07 -19.88
C ARG A 197 -5.87 -3.65 -18.50
N LEU A 198 -7.14 -3.26 -18.45
CA LEU A 198 -7.86 -3.04 -17.20
C LEU A 198 -8.72 -4.26 -16.91
N LEU A 199 -8.39 -4.97 -15.85
CA LEU A 199 -9.16 -6.08 -15.36
C LEU A 199 -10.07 -5.60 -14.23
N VAL A 200 -11.34 -5.97 -14.27
CA VAL A 200 -12.31 -5.62 -13.24
C VAL A 200 -12.95 -6.88 -12.72
N GLY A 201 -12.84 -7.10 -11.42
CA GLY A 201 -13.45 -8.24 -10.74
C GLY A 201 -14.56 -7.79 -9.80
N TYR A 202 -15.53 -8.68 -9.60
CA TYR A 202 -16.60 -8.53 -8.60
C TYR A 202 -16.55 -9.70 -7.63
N THR A 203 -16.75 -9.40 -6.33
CA THR A 203 -16.96 -10.44 -5.31
C THR A 203 -18.04 -10.03 -4.33
N ASP A 204 -18.90 -10.99 -3.94
CA ASP A 204 -19.98 -10.79 -2.99
C ASP A 204 -19.50 -10.35 -1.61
N ASP A 205 -18.39 -10.92 -1.14
CA ASP A 205 -17.83 -10.58 0.17
C ASP A 205 -17.32 -9.15 0.21
N ARG A 206 -16.70 -8.68 -0.88
CA ARG A 206 -16.33 -7.28 -1.01
C ARG A 206 -17.56 -6.37 -1.07
N ALA A 207 -18.60 -6.75 -1.82
CA ALA A 207 -19.83 -5.99 -1.90
C ALA A 207 -20.49 -5.82 -0.52
N LYS A 208 -20.57 -6.90 0.26
CA LYS A 208 -21.07 -6.87 1.65
C LYS A 208 -20.22 -5.94 2.53
N LYS A 209 -18.90 -6.03 2.44
CA LYS A 209 -17.96 -5.18 3.19
C LYS A 209 -18.10 -3.70 2.81
N ASP A 210 -18.20 -3.40 1.51
CA ASP A 210 -18.34 -2.03 1.00
C ASP A 210 -19.68 -1.43 1.47
N ALA A 211 -20.78 -2.16 1.35
CA ALA A 211 -22.10 -1.77 1.84
C ALA A 211 -22.10 -1.53 3.35
N TYR A 212 -21.57 -2.45 4.15
CA TYR A 212 -21.46 -2.31 5.60
C TYR A 212 -20.67 -1.07 6.02
N ASN A 213 -19.51 -0.85 5.40
CA ASN A 213 -18.67 0.31 5.70
C ASN A 213 -19.38 1.62 5.34
N ARG A 214 -20.05 1.67 4.18
CA ARG A 214 -20.83 2.82 3.75
C ARG A 214 -21.97 3.11 4.74
N GLU A 215 -22.74 2.11 5.12
CA GLU A 215 -23.83 2.27 6.09
C GLU A 215 -23.32 2.80 7.44
N LYS A 216 -22.23 2.23 7.95
CA LYS A 216 -21.55 2.71 9.17
C LYS A 216 -21.12 4.18 9.06
N GLY A 217 -20.62 4.58 7.90
CA GLY A 217 -20.24 5.96 7.62
C GLY A 217 -21.45 6.90 7.55
N ILE A 218 -22.53 6.47 6.90
CA ILE A 218 -23.79 7.24 6.80
C ILE A 218 -24.39 7.46 8.19
N ARG A 219 -24.48 6.43 9.02
CA ARG A 219 -24.99 6.55 10.40
C ARG A 219 -24.20 7.58 11.22
N ARG A 220 -22.87 7.68 11.00
CA ARG A 220 -22.05 8.73 11.65
C ARG A 220 -22.39 10.12 11.14
N LEU A 221 -22.61 10.29 9.83
CA LEU A 221 -23.01 11.57 9.25
C LEU A 221 -24.40 11.97 9.73
N GLU A 222 -25.38 11.05 9.76
CA GLU A 222 -26.73 11.31 10.26
C GLU A 222 -26.73 11.71 11.73
N LYS A 223 -25.91 11.06 12.55
CA LYS A 223 -25.71 11.45 13.96
C LYS A 223 -25.16 12.87 14.05
N ALA A 224 -24.09 13.20 13.29
CA ALA A 224 -23.52 14.53 13.28
C ALA A 224 -24.50 15.60 12.77
N TYR A 225 -25.31 15.26 11.76
CA TYR A 225 -26.36 16.13 11.22
C TYR A 225 -27.43 16.44 12.29
N LYS A 226 -27.95 15.42 12.98
CA LYS A 226 -28.95 15.57 14.05
C LYS A 226 -28.45 16.45 15.21
N HIS A 227 -27.15 16.41 15.48
CA HIS A 227 -26.53 17.23 16.54
C HIS A 227 -26.09 18.63 16.06
N GLY A 228 -26.37 19.01 14.80
CA GLY A 228 -25.94 20.30 14.24
C GLY A 228 -24.43 20.48 14.12
N ALA A 229 -23.68 19.38 14.15
CA ALA A 229 -22.20 19.41 14.14
C ALA A 229 -21.60 19.53 12.73
N LEU A 230 -22.40 19.52 11.66
CA LEU A 230 -21.94 19.63 10.29
C LEU A 230 -21.87 21.08 9.83
N THR A 231 -20.74 21.50 9.34
CA THR A 231 -20.48 22.85 8.79
C THR A 231 -20.08 22.79 7.32
N LYS A 232 -20.04 23.92 6.61
CA LYS A 232 -19.53 24.00 5.23
C LYS A 232 -18.11 23.41 5.09
N GLY A 233 -17.25 23.55 6.11
CA GLY A 233 -15.91 23.01 6.14
C GLY A 233 -15.85 21.48 6.14
N ASN A 234 -16.94 20.80 6.50
CA ASN A 234 -17.04 19.35 6.42
C ASN A 234 -17.28 18.83 5.00
N ILE A 235 -17.72 19.69 4.06
CA ILE A 235 -17.98 19.29 2.67
C ILE A 235 -16.65 19.17 1.94
N ASN A 236 -16.22 17.94 1.72
CA ASN A 236 -15.00 17.63 0.97
C ASN A 236 -15.10 16.24 0.30
N LYS A 237 -14.09 15.87 -0.48
CA LYS A 237 -14.07 14.58 -1.19
C LYS A 237 -13.48 13.43 -0.36
N ARG A 238 -13.18 13.63 0.94
CA ARG A 238 -12.51 12.64 1.77
C ARG A 238 -13.50 11.78 2.55
N GLY A 239 -13.26 10.47 2.58
CA GLY A 239 -14.08 9.51 3.33
C GLY A 239 -15.58 9.64 3.01
N TYR A 240 -16.40 9.65 4.03
CA TYR A 240 -17.87 9.77 3.89
C TYR A 240 -18.34 11.22 3.73
N ASN A 241 -17.50 12.21 3.98
CA ASN A 241 -17.84 13.62 3.76
C ASN A 241 -18.14 13.93 2.28
N LYS A 242 -17.70 13.07 1.36
CA LYS A 242 -18.09 13.12 -0.07
C LYS A 242 -19.60 13.06 -0.32
N PHE A 243 -20.38 12.57 0.65
CA PHE A 243 -21.84 12.50 0.59
C PHE A 243 -22.53 13.76 1.11
N LEU A 244 -21.78 14.74 1.61
CA LEU A 244 -22.34 16.01 2.03
C LEU A 244 -22.51 16.97 0.85
N SER A 245 -23.59 17.73 0.85
CA SER A 245 -23.85 18.81 -0.11
C SER A 245 -24.45 20.01 0.61
N MET A 246 -24.52 21.14 -0.08
CA MET A 246 -25.29 22.30 0.41
C MET A 246 -26.78 22.11 0.07
N ASP A 247 -27.63 22.43 1.02
CA ASP A 247 -29.07 22.61 0.83
C ASP A 247 -29.37 24.10 0.98
N GLY A 248 -29.56 24.79 -0.15
CA GLY A 248 -29.57 26.25 -0.21
C GLY A 248 -28.19 26.85 0.13
N GLU A 249 -28.20 28.08 0.64
CA GLU A 249 -26.96 28.82 0.95
C GLU A 249 -26.37 28.54 2.32
N VAL A 250 -27.14 27.95 3.24
CA VAL A 250 -26.78 27.92 4.67
C VAL A 250 -26.68 26.51 5.26
N LYS A 251 -27.44 25.54 4.78
CA LYS A 251 -27.55 24.22 5.41
C LYS A 251 -26.72 23.18 4.70
N VAL A 252 -26.03 22.33 5.49
CA VAL A 252 -25.37 21.12 5.01
C VAL A 252 -26.36 19.98 5.05
N ALA A 253 -26.50 19.22 3.97
CA ALA A 253 -27.38 18.07 3.86
C ALA A 253 -26.61 16.81 3.43
N ILE A 254 -27.20 15.65 3.71
CA ILE A 254 -26.69 14.36 3.20
C ILE A 254 -27.34 14.12 1.84
N ASN A 255 -26.51 13.93 0.83
CA ASN A 255 -26.95 13.68 -0.54
C ASN A 255 -27.10 12.16 -0.77
N TYR A 256 -28.34 11.69 -0.71
CA TYR A 256 -28.65 10.27 -0.88
C TYR A 256 -28.47 9.77 -2.32
N ASP A 257 -28.57 10.65 -3.33
CA ASP A 257 -28.31 10.27 -4.73
C ASP A 257 -26.82 9.91 -4.92
N ARG A 258 -25.91 10.68 -4.30
CA ARG A 258 -24.48 10.34 -4.29
C ARG A 258 -24.21 9.01 -3.57
N ILE A 259 -24.96 8.69 -2.53
CA ILE A 259 -24.87 7.42 -1.82
C ILE A 259 -25.32 6.27 -2.72
N ALA A 260 -26.44 6.44 -3.43
CA ALA A 260 -26.96 5.48 -4.39
C ALA A 260 -25.97 5.26 -5.55
N ASP A 261 -25.38 6.34 -6.09
CA ASP A 261 -24.36 6.23 -7.13
C ASP A 261 -23.09 5.52 -6.63
N ASP A 262 -22.65 5.80 -5.42
CA ASP A 262 -21.48 5.13 -4.83
C ASP A 262 -21.72 3.62 -4.63
N SER A 263 -22.94 3.23 -4.31
CA SER A 263 -23.34 1.82 -4.09
C SER A 263 -23.26 0.97 -5.35
N LYS A 264 -23.35 1.57 -6.53
CA LYS A 264 -23.18 0.88 -7.81
C LYS A 264 -21.81 0.24 -7.96
N TRP A 265 -20.83 0.70 -7.19
CA TRP A 265 -19.44 0.25 -7.23
C TRP A 265 -19.10 -0.83 -6.19
N ASP A 266 -20.08 -1.23 -5.37
CA ASP A 266 -19.84 -2.24 -4.34
C ASP A 266 -19.43 -3.57 -4.97
N GLY A 267 -18.44 -4.19 -4.36
CA GLY A 267 -17.88 -5.46 -4.80
C GLY A 267 -16.89 -5.37 -5.95
N LEU A 268 -16.81 -4.22 -6.65
CA LEU A 268 -15.92 -4.05 -7.78
C LEU A 268 -14.49 -3.68 -7.33
N LYS A 269 -13.50 -4.32 -7.94
CA LYS A 269 -12.08 -3.98 -7.83
C LYS A 269 -11.41 -4.08 -9.19
N GLY A 270 -10.56 -3.09 -9.49
CA GLY A 270 -9.81 -3.05 -10.75
C GLY A 270 -8.32 -3.31 -10.56
N TYR A 271 -7.72 -3.84 -11.62
CA TYR A 271 -6.28 -4.07 -11.75
C TYR A 271 -5.83 -3.59 -13.12
N LEU A 272 -4.74 -2.85 -13.17
CA LEU A 272 -4.12 -2.41 -14.41
C LEU A 272 -2.83 -3.20 -14.62
N THR A 273 -2.65 -3.72 -15.85
CA THR A 273 -1.46 -4.49 -16.20
C THR A 273 -1.05 -4.26 -17.65
N ASN A 274 0.23 -4.43 -17.93
CA ASN A 274 0.81 -4.53 -19.27
C ASN A 274 1.37 -5.93 -19.57
N THR A 275 0.99 -6.93 -18.75
CA THR A 275 1.37 -8.33 -18.99
C THR A 275 0.34 -9.01 -19.90
N ASP A 276 0.75 -10.09 -20.57
CA ASP A 276 -0.11 -10.93 -21.39
C ASP A 276 -0.56 -12.22 -20.67
N ILE A 277 -0.26 -12.33 -19.35
CA ILE A 277 -0.63 -13.51 -18.56
C ILE A 277 -2.15 -13.61 -18.38
N PRO A 278 -2.69 -14.83 -18.14
CA PRO A 278 -4.12 -15.03 -17.93
C PRO A 278 -4.70 -14.15 -16.80
N ILE A 279 -5.97 -13.79 -16.93
CA ILE A 279 -6.68 -12.93 -15.96
C ILE A 279 -6.59 -13.48 -14.53
N GLN A 280 -6.74 -14.83 -14.39
CA GLN A 280 -6.67 -15.50 -13.10
C GLN A 280 -5.29 -15.37 -12.44
N ASP A 281 -4.23 -15.37 -13.25
CA ASP A 281 -2.85 -15.24 -12.76
C ASP A 281 -2.56 -13.79 -12.31
N VAL A 282 -3.10 -12.78 -13.02
CA VAL A 282 -3.04 -11.38 -12.59
C VAL A 282 -3.75 -11.20 -11.23
N TYR A 283 -4.94 -11.78 -11.09
CA TYR A 283 -5.70 -11.73 -9.84
C TYR A 283 -4.94 -12.41 -8.70
N ALA A 284 -4.43 -13.62 -8.93
CA ALA A 284 -3.67 -14.39 -7.95
C ALA A 284 -2.38 -13.65 -7.54
N ALA A 285 -1.64 -13.10 -8.52
CA ALA A 285 -0.44 -12.32 -8.25
C ALA A 285 -0.75 -11.10 -7.38
N TYR A 286 -1.78 -10.32 -7.72
CA TYR A 286 -2.14 -9.16 -6.91
C TYR A 286 -2.61 -9.55 -5.49
N HIS A 287 -3.34 -10.64 -5.35
CA HIS A 287 -3.77 -11.12 -4.03
C HIS A 287 -2.60 -11.54 -3.14
N ASN A 288 -1.47 -11.90 -3.70
CA ASN A 288 -0.26 -12.21 -2.95
C ASN A 288 0.46 -10.94 -2.39
N LEU A 289 0.00 -9.73 -2.70
CA LEU A 289 0.56 -8.48 -2.14
C LEU A 289 0.51 -8.45 -0.60
N TRP A 290 -0.44 -9.16 0.03
CA TRP A 290 -0.50 -9.31 1.49
C TRP A 290 0.76 -9.92 2.11
N HIS A 291 1.61 -10.60 1.31
CA HIS A 291 2.88 -11.10 1.79
C HIS A 291 3.81 -10.00 2.27
N VAL A 292 3.73 -8.80 1.67
CA VAL A 292 4.51 -7.64 2.11
C VAL A 292 4.07 -7.21 3.50
N GLU A 293 2.75 -7.03 3.72
CA GLU A 293 2.19 -6.68 5.04
C GLU A 293 2.62 -7.69 6.11
N ARG A 294 2.55 -8.99 5.79
CA ARG A 294 2.98 -10.05 6.70
C ARG A 294 4.47 -10.02 7.01
N SER A 295 5.30 -9.62 6.04
CA SER A 295 6.75 -9.52 6.21
C SER A 295 7.15 -8.31 7.07
N ILE A 296 6.34 -7.24 7.04
CA ILE A 296 6.54 -6.05 7.88
C ILE A 296 6.13 -6.32 9.34
N THR A 297 5.10 -7.14 9.56
CA THR A 297 4.52 -7.39 10.90
C THR A 297 5.19 -8.52 11.67
N ARG A 298 6.10 -9.25 11.08
CA ARG A 298 6.90 -10.31 11.72
C ARG A 298 8.27 -9.85 12.12
#